data_33c156213fa0e2a6c06b030b92ef21a8
#
_entry.id   33c156213fa0e2a6c06b030b92ef21a8
#
_cell.length_a   1.000
_cell.length_b   1.000
_cell.length_c   1.000
_cell.angle_alpha   90.00
_cell.angle_beta   90.00
_cell.angle_gamma   90.00
#
_symmetry.space_group_name_H-M   'P 1'
#
loop_
_entity.id
_entity.type
_entity.pdbx_description
1 polymer ?
#
loop_
_entity_poly.entity_id
_entity_poly.type
_entity_poly.pdbx_seq_one_letter_code
_entity_poly.pdbx_strand_id
1 'polypeptide(L)'
;MRVGAACDIARAPRQGVTQRTDTTAVRKDLRTADGVRIEARYEPYAGPDTGSATAGDPGAIVLAHGFTGSLDRPAVRRAATAFTAHAAVVTFSFRGHGRSGGRSTVGDREVLDLAAAVAWARAQGHRTVATVGFSMGGSVVLRHAALCRAEYGRGHAESTFDSVMHRGRTDGRTAAPASPRDAADAAAATPAPAHADAPVHTDAHAPAPAPAHADAVVAVSAPARWYYRGTAPMRRLHWAIQHPLGRLVSRYGLRTRVHHRDWDPVPLPPVAAVPRIAPVPLLVVHGDQDPYFPVDHPLSLAEAADPEACELWLRPGFGHAENAADAALLDRIGTWAATRLRAPAARPHHGTRDPHAPRAAGSTPGHAPGPAPDATEGTDG
;
A
#
# COMPACT_ATOMS: atom_id res chain seq x y z
N MET A 1 77.03 -16.51 37.19
CA MET A 1 75.95 -15.78 37.88
C MET A 1 75.12 -15.07 36.83
N ARG A 2 73.91 -15.56 36.57
CA ARG A 2 72.96 -14.96 35.62
C ARG A 2 71.72 -14.54 36.42
N VAL A 3 71.35 -13.32 36.28
CA VAL A 3 70.09 -12.80 36.84
C VAL A 3 69.25 -12.40 35.61
N GLY A 4 68.19 -13.14 35.35
CA GLY A 4 67.20 -12.82 34.32
C GLY A 4 66.08 -12.00 34.96
N ALA A 5 65.82 -10.83 34.40
CA ALA A 5 64.65 -10.01 34.75
C ALA A 5 63.49 -10.40 33.83
N ALA A 6 62.42 -10.91 34.40
CA ALA A 6 61.14 -11.14 33.70
C ALA A 6 60.37 -9.82 33.61
N CYS A 7 60.07 -9.35 32.41
CA CYS A 7 59.12 -8.28 32.16
C CYS A 7 57.69 -8.82 32.16
N ASP A 8 56.91 -8.46 33.19
CA ASP A 8 55.45 -8.65 33.21
C ASP A 8 54.79 -7.63 32.27
N ILE A 9 54.28 -8.11 31.17
CA ILE A 9 53.43 -7.30 30.27
C ILE A 9 52.01 -7.41 30.80
N ALA A 10 51.56 -6.35 31.47
CA ALA A 10 50.17 -6.19 31.88
C ALA A 10 49.24 -6.22 30.66
N ARG A 11 48.39 -7.23 30.60
CA ARG A 11 47.36 -7.45 29.54
C ARG A 11 46.20 -6.50 29.77
N ALA A 12 46.08 -5.46 28.93
CA ALA A 12 44.94 -4.55 28.93
C ALA A 12 43.61 -5.33 28.73
N PRO A 13 42.50 -4.91 29.38
CA PRO A 13 41.21 -5.57 29.22
C PRO A 13 40.71 -5.37 27.81
N ARG A 14 40.37 -6.47 27.17
CA ARG A 14 39.68 -6.49 25.85
C ARG A 14 38.32 -5.82 26.04
N GLN A 15 38.16 -4.65 25.44
CA GLN A 15 36.85 -3.99 25.31
C GLN A 15 35.89 -4.97 24.60
N GLY A 16 34.74 -5.15 25.23
CA GLY A 16 33.71 -6.06 24.75
C GLY A 16 33.27 -5.67 23.33
N VAL A 17 33.46 -6.59 22.42
CA VAL A 17 32.79 -6.59 21.11
C VAL A 17 31.30 -6.73 21.41
N THR A 18 30.55 -5.64 21.24
CA THR A 18 29.10 -5.66 21.24
C THR A 18 28.69 -6.67 20.16
N GLN A 19 28.14 -7.79 20.57
CA GLN A 19 27.57 -8.77 19.64
C GLN A 19 26.50 -8.04 18.83
N ARG A 20 26.79 -7.79 17.53
CA ARG A 20 25.74 -7.52 16.55
C ARG A 20 24.78 -8.70 16.64
N THR A 21 23.58 -8.44 17.10
CA THR A 21 22.49 -9.40 16.96
C THR A 21 22.39 -9.74 15.49
N ASP A 22 22.68 -10.97 15.15
CA ASP A 22 22.58 -11.53 13.80
C ASP A 22 21.09 -11.49 13.43
N THR A 23 20.64 -10.37 12.84
CA THR A 23 19.25 -10.13 12.50
C THR A 23 18.97 -10.83 11.17
N THR A 24 18.79 -12.14 11.27
CA THR A 24 18.54 -13.01 10.13
C THR A 24 17.18 -12.67 9.51
N ALA A 25 17.10 -12.69 8.18
CA ALA A 25 15.85 -12.54 7.45
C ALA A 25 14.81 -13.59 7.91
N VAL A 26 13.61 -13.15 8.27
CA VAL A 26 12.54 -14.00 8.81
C VAL A 26 11.49 -14.23 7.74
N ARG A 27 11.12 -15.50 7.50
CA ARG A 27 9.95 -15.86 6.68
C ARG A 27 8.77 -16.20 7.57
N LYS A 28 7.57 -15.78 7.17
CA LYS A 28 6.33 -16.02 7.88
C LYS A 28 5.16 -16.18 6.92
N ASP A 29 4.22 -17.00 7.28
CA ASP A 29 2.89 -17.02 6.68
C ASP A 29 1.98 -16.04 7.43
N LEU A 30 1.43 -15.09 6.71
CA LEU A 30 0.46 -14.12 7.23
C LEU A 30 -0.94 -14.58 6.85
N ARG A 31 -1.94 -14.14 7.63
CA ARG A 31 -3.34 -14.30 7.29
C ARG A 31 -3.95 -12.93 7.00
N THR A 32 -4.59 -12.82 5.87
CA THR A 32 -5.37 -11.64 5.49
C THR A 32 -6.69 -11.60 6.25
N ALA A 33 -7.35 -10.44 6.26
CA ALA A 33 -8.64 -10.28 6.94
C ALA A 33 -9.75 -11.22 6.40
N ASP A 34 -9.68 -11.60 5.11
CA ASP A 34 -10.56 -12.61 4.51
C ASP A 34 -10.03 -14.07 4.62
N GLY A 35 -9.03 -14.28 5.49
CA GLY A 35 -8.54 -15.61 5.85
C GLY A 35 -7.55 -16.24 4.87
N VAL A 36 -7.14 -15.55 3.81
CA VAL A 36 -6.17 -16.09 2.85
C VAL A 36 -4.78 -16.11 3.48
N ARG A 37 -4.07 -17.24 3.32
CA ARG A 37 -2.67 -17.36 3.73
C ARG A 37 -1.76 -16.76 2.66
N ILE A 38 -0.88 -15.84 3.03
CA ILE A 38 0.15 -15.28 2.16
C ILE A 38 1.54 -15.49 2.76
N GLU A 39 2.51 -15.84 1.93
CA GLU A 39 3.91 -15.90 2.33
C GLU A 39 4.53 -14.53 2.37
N ALA A 40 5.34 -14.26 3.39
CA ALA A 40 6.05 -13.00 3.56
C ALA A 40 7.47 -13.21 4.07
N ARG A 41 8.32 -12.21 3.87
CA ARG A 41 9.71 -12.16 4.32
C ARG A 41 10.02 -10.78 4.86
N TYR A 42 10.57 -10.73 6.06
CA TYR A 42 11.13 -9.55 6.69
C TYR A 42 12.64 -9.58 6.58
N GLU A 43 13.24 -8.47 6.22
CA GLU A 43 14.68 -8.23 6.17
C GLU A 43 14.97 -6.94 6.95
N PRO A 44 15.85 -7.01 7.97
CA PRO A 44 16.18 -5.84 8.77
C PRO A 44 16.93 -4.80 7.94
N TYR A 45 16.95 -3.56 8.43
CA TYR A 45 17.79 -2.50 7.91
C TYR A 45 19.26 -2.93 7.90
N ALA A 46 19.91 -2.77 6.75
CA ALA A 46 21.30 -3.14 6.52
C ALA A 46 22.20 -1.96 6.13
N GLY A 47 21.68 -0.74 6.23
CA GLY A 47 22.45 0.48 5.95
C GLY A 47 23.49 0.79 7.02
N PRO A 48 24.30 1.84 6.83
CA PRO A 48 25.36 2.21 7.75
C PRO A 48 24.78 2.52 9.13
N ASP A 49 25.45 1.98 10.14
CA ASP A 49 25.15 2.30 11.54
C ASP A 49 25.55 3.77 11.77
N THR A 50 24.57 4.64 11.97
CA THR A 50 24.83 6.09 12.13
C THR A 50 25.53 6.42 13.45
N GLY A 51 25.91 5.41 14.23
CA GLY A 51 26.72 5.55 15.46
C GLY A 51 26.05 6.39 16.57
N SER A 52 24.87 6.90 16.32
CA SER A 52 24.10 7.70 17.29
C SER A 52 23.15 6.80 18.06
N ALA A 53 23.29 6.76 19.37
CA ALA A 53 22.32 6.12 20.27
C ALA A 53 20.89 6.73 20.16
N THR A 54 20.76 7.81 19.39
CA THR A 54 19.51 8.50 19.07
C THR A 54 19.02 8.22 17.65
N ALA A 55 19.70 7.34 16.87
CA ALA A 55 19.20 6.91 15.56
C ALA A 55 17.93 6.10 15.78
N GLY A 56 16.78 6.79 15.69
CA GLY A 56 15.46 6.18 15.82
C GLY A 56 15.22 5.11 14.77
N ASP A 57 14.14 4.34 14.93
CA ASP A 57 13.66 3.36 13.96
C ASP A 57 13.64 3.95 12.54
N PRO A 58 14.40 3.39 11.58
CA PRO A 58 14.40 3.87 10.19
C PRO A 58 13.07 3.65 9.48
N GLY A 59 12.11 2.98 10.14
CA GLY A 59 10.85 2.55 9.56
C GLY A 59 11.00 1.30 8.71
N ALA A 60 9.91 0.94 8.02
CA ALA A 60 9.90 -0.19 7.12
C ALA A 60 9.33 0.15 5.74
N ILE A 61 9.84 -0.51 4.71
CA ILE A 61 9.30 -0.50 3.34
C ILE A 61 8.59 -1.82 3.10
N VAL A 62 7.30 -1.78 2.75
CA VAL A 62 6.54 -2.95 2.30
C VAL A 62 6.51 -2.98 0.78
N LEU A 63 7.10 -4.01 0.18
CA LEU A 63 7.29 -4.13 -1.26
C LEU A 63 6.23 -5.03 -1.89
N ALA A 64 5.41 -4.46 -2.78
CA ALA A 64 4.32 -5.09 -3.52
C ALA A 64 4.71 -5.32 -4.98
N HIS A 65 4.83 -6.57 -5.39
CA HIS A 65 5.31 -6.98 -6.73
C HIS A 65 4.25 -6.80 -7.84
N GLY A 66 4.69 -6.83 -9.11
CA GLY A 66 3.82 -6.82 -10.28
C GLY A 66 3.07 -8.14 -10.49
N PHE A 67 2.13 -8.15 -11.45
CA PHE A 67 1.43 -9.38 -11.85
C PHE A 67 2.44 -10.45 -12.31
N THR A 68 2.23 -11.70 -11.94
CA THR A 68 3.16 -12.83 -12.11
C THR A 68 4.46 -12.77 -11.28
N GLY A 69 4.62 -11.76 -10.44
CA GLY A 69 5.71 -11.65 -9.49
C GLY A 69 5.57 -12.62 -8.30
N SER A 70 6.54 -12.62 -7.44
CA SER A 70 6.52 -13.24 -6.10
C SER A 70 7.73 -12.75 -5.31
N LEU A 71 7.72 -12.91 -4.00
CA LEU A 71 8.82 -12.48 -3.12
C LEU A 71 10.19 -13.10 -3.46
N ASP A 72 10.22 -14.25 -4.16
CA ASP A 72 11.45 -14.93 -4.55
C ASP A 72 11.90 -14.63 -5.99
N ARG A 73 11.16 -13.82 -6.76
CA ARG A 73 11.58 -13.43 -8.11
C ARG A 73 12.85 -12.56 -8.06
N PRO A 74 13.84 -12.79 -8.97
CA PRO A 74 15.11 -12.07 -8.92
C PRO A 74 14.96 -10.54 -8.91
N ALA A 75 14.05 -9.98 -9.71
CA ALA A 75 13.82 -8.54 -9.76
C ALA A 75 13.26 -8.01 -8.43
N VAL A 76 12.32 -8.70 -7.81
CA VAL A 76 11.76 -8.35 -6.49
C VAL A 76 12.85 -8.47 -5.42
N ARG A 77 13.67 -9.53 -5.47
CA ARG A 77 14.80 -9.71 -4.54
C ARG A 77 15.83 -8.59 -4.68
N ARG A 78 16.18 -8.20 -5.92
CA ARG A 78 17.09 -7.07 -6.19
C ARG A 78 16.55 -5.78 -5.58
N ALA A 79 15.25 -5.48 -5.80
CA ALA A 79 14.62 -4.29 -5.23
C ALA A 79 14.61 -4.33 -3.69
N ALA A 80 14.25 -5.48 -3.09
CA ALA A 80 14.27 -5.65 -1.64
C ALA A 80 15.67 -5.42 -1.06
N THR A 81 16.70 -6.03 -1.65
CA THR A 81 18.09 -5.85 -1.22
C THR A 81 18.54 -4.38 -1.32
N ALA A 82 18.16 -3.67 -2.40
CA ALA A 82 18.47 -2.25 -2.51
C ALA A 82 17.81 -1.43 -1.39
N PHE A 83 16.55 -1.73 -1.08
CA PHE A 83 15.80 -0.98 -0.05
C PHE A 83 16.28 -1.26 1.37
N THR A 84 16.90 -2.43 1.65
CA THR A 84 17.47 -2.67 3.00
C THR A 84 18.57 -1.69 3.40
N ALA A 85 19.20 -1.02 2.44
CA ALA A 85 20.14 0.07 2.72
C ALA A 85 19.47 1.33 3.30
N HIS A 86 18.14 1.46 3.20
CA HIS A 86 17.39 2.66 3.57
C HIS A 86 16.43 2.46 4.74
N ALA A 87 15.79 1.29 4.84
CA ALA A 87 14.84 0.91 5.89
C ALA A 87 14.78 -0.61 6.04
N ALA A 88 14.09 -1.13 7.06
CA ALA A 88 13.73 -2.55 7.07
C ALA A 88 12.76 -2.85 5.91
N VAL A 89 12.76 -4.07 5.39
CA VAL A 89 11.96 -4.43 4.21
C VAL A 89 11.07 -5.63 4.50
N VAL A 90 9.79 -5.49 4.20
CA VAL A 90 8.85 -6.60 4.13
C VAL A 90 8.52 -6.87 2.66
N THR A 91 8.83 -8.07 2.17
CA THR A 91 8.35 -8.56 0.89
C THR A 91 7.33 -9.66 1.11
N PHE A 92 6.35 -9.76 0.24
CA PHE A 92 5.35 -10.83 0.30
C PHE A 92 4.93 -11.24 -1.11
N SER A 93 4.32 -12.41 -1.24
CA SER A 93 3.67 -12.80 -2.49
C SER A 93 2.17 -12.58 -2.36
N PHE A 94 1.58 -11.85 -3.30
CA PHE A 94 0.12 -11.67 -3.35
C PHE A 94 -0.63 -13.00 -3.44
N ARG A 95 -1.89 -13.00 -3.04
CA ARG A 95 -2.80 -14.15 -3.24
C ARG A 95 -2.72 -14.69 -4.66
N GLY A 96 -2.71 -15.99 -4.80
CA GLY A 96 -2.58 -16.65 -6.10
C GLY A 96 -1.17 -16.68 -6.68
N HIS A 97 -0.18 -16.01 -6.09
CA HIS A 97 1.21 -15.96 -6.54
C HIS A 97 2.15 -16.74 -5.61
N GLY A 98 3.29 -17.17 -6.12
CA GLY A 98 4.30 -17.89 -5.34
C GLY A 98 3.69 -19.06 -4.56
N ARG A 99 3.97 -19.12 -3.26
CA ARG A 99 3.41 -20.11 -2.33
C ARG A 99 2.19 -19.60 -1.55
N SER A 100 1.73 -18.37 -1.80
CA SER A 100 0.54 -17.81 -1.18
C SER A 100 -0.72 -18.56 -1.59
N GLY A 101 -1.70 -18.64 -0.71
CA GLY A 101 -3.01 -19.24 -0.97
C GLY A 101 -3.89 -18.40 -1.90
N GLY A 102 -5.14 -18.78 -2.03
CA GLY A 102 -6.15 -18.04 -2.78
C GLY A 102 -5.91 -17.97 -4.29
N ARG A 103 -6.55 -16.98 -4.91
CA ARG A 103 -6.44 -16.66 -6.34
C ARG A 103 -6.35 -15.15 -6.50
N SER A 104 -5.51 -14.68 -7.45
CA SER A 104 -5.38 -13.27 -7.76
C SER A 104 -6.68 -12.71 -8.35
N THR A 105 -7.10 -11.60 -7.81
CA THR A 105 -8.20 -10.76 -8.33
C THR A 105 -7.68 -9.56 -9.10
N VAL A 106 -6.39 -9.59 -9.45
CA VAL A 106 -5.70 -8.60 -10.31
C VAL A 106 -5.85 -7.16 -9.78
N GLY A 107 -5.65 -6.99 -8.47
CA GLY A 107 -5.61 -5.67 -7.83
C GLY A 107 -6.86 -5.31 -7.01
N ASP A 108 -7.88 -6.17 -6.93
CA ASP A 108 -9.04 -5.90 -6.06
C ASP A 108 -8.77 -6.32 -4.61
N ARG A 109 -8.74 -7.62 -4.31
CA ARG A 109 -8.56 -8.12 -2.94
C ARG A 109 -7.10 -8.15 -2.49
N GLU A 110 -6.17 -7.89 -3.37
CA GLU A 110 -4.75 -7.75 -3.07
C GLU A 110 -4.46 -6.61 -2.08
N VAL A 111 -5.38 -5.66 -1.92
CA VAL A 111 -5.32 -4.63 -0.86
C VAL A 111 -5.33 -5.25 0.55
N LEU A 112 -6.00 -6.39 0.75
CA LEU A 112 -6.03 -7.12 2.02
C LEU A 112 -4.69 -7.81 2.30
N ASP A 113 -4.00 -8.26 1.26
CA ASP A 113 -2.68 -8.87 1.38
C ASP A 113 -1.66 -7.82 1.79
N LEU A 114 -1.71 -6.65 1.15
CA LEU A 114 -0.86 -5.52 1.50
C LEU A 114 -1.13 -5.03 2.93
N ALA A 115 -2.40 -4.94 3.33
CA ALA A 115 -2.77 -4.55 4.69
C ALA A 115 -2.18 -5.52 5.74
N ALA A 116 -2.21 -6.83 5.50
CA ALA A 116 -1.60 -7.82 6.37
C ALA A 116 -0.07 -7.67 6.45
N ALA A 117 0.59 -7.35 5.34
CA ALA A 117 2.03 -7.12 5.30
C ALA A 117 2.43 -5.82 6.04
N VAL A 118 1.66 -4.73 5.88
CA VAL A 118 1.85 -3.48 6.63
C VAL A 118 1.66 -3.69 8.13
N ALA A 119 0.58 -4.38 8.52
CA ALA A 119 0.33 -4.70 9.93
C ALA A 119 1.47 -5.56 10.52
N TRP A 120 2.03 -6.48 9.73
CA TRP A 120 3.18 -7.26 10.18
C TRP A 120 4.45 -6.42 10.33
N ALA A 121 4.72 -5.48 9.43
CA ALA A 121 5.85 -4.53 9.58
C ALA A 121 5.72 -3.74 10.91
N ARG A 122 4.52 -3.26 11.23
CA ARG A 122 4.28 -2.57 12.51
C ARG A 122 4.42 -3.51 13.71
N ALA A 123 4.00 -4.77 13.60
CA ALA A 123 4.20 -5.77 14.65
C ALA A 123 5.67 -6.14 14.87
N GLN A 124 6.58 -5.85 13.90
CA GLN A 124 8.03 -5.92 14.11
C GLN A 124 8.59 -4.70 14.88
N GLY A 125 7.75 -3.73 15.24
CA GLY A 125 8.12 -2.55 16.02
C GLY A 125 8.29 -1.27 15.20
N HIS A 126 8.10 -1.31 13.86
CA HIS A 126 8.26 -0.14 13.02
C HIS A 126 7.09 0.83 13.18
N ARG A 127 7.41 2.07 13.57
CA ARG A 127 6.42 3.13 13.83
C ARG A 127 5.90 3.75 12.53
N THR A 128 6.72 3.78 11.49
CA THR A 128 6.39 4.33 10.18
C THR A 128 6.62 3.29 9.08
N VAL A 129 5.70 3.24 8.11
CA VAL A 129 5.73 2.25 7.03
C VAL A 129 5.45 2.92 5.69
N ALA A 130 6.39 2.79 4.74
CA ALA A 130 6.16 3.14 3.34
C ALA A 130 5.72 1.90 2.55
N THR A 131 4.86 2.09 1.57
CA THR A 131 4.51 1.05 0.60
C THR A 131 5.10 1.38 -0.76
N VAL A 132 5.80 0.42 -1.37
CA VAL A 132 6.36 0.54 -2.73
C VAL A 132 5.73 -0.54 -3.59
N GLY A 133 5.00 -0.15 -4.63
CA GLY A 133 4.31 -1.09 -5.51
C GLY A 133 4.74 -0.97 -6.96
N PHE A 134 4.95 -2.11 -7.62
CA PHE A 134 5.31 -2.20 -9.03
C PHE A 134 4.15 -2.71 -9.87
N SER A 135 3.82 -2.04 -10.98
CA SER A 135 2.78 -2.45 -11.93
C SER A 135 1.43 -2.71 -11.24
N MET A 136 0.92 -3.95 -11.21
CA MET A 136 -0.24 -4.34 -10.41
C MET A 136 -0.07 -3.94 -8.94
N GLY A 137 1.09 -4.18 -8.34
CA GLY A 137 1.39 -3.73 -6.98
C GLY A 137 1.30 -2.21 -6.83
N GLY A 138 1.63 -1.45 -7.86
CA GLY A 138 1.46 0.00 -7.90
C GLY A 138 -0.01 0.42 -7.79
N SER A 139 -0.92 -0.24 -8.52
CA SER A 139 -2.36 0.00 -8.36
C SER A 139 -2.88 -0.41 -6.97
N VAL A 140 -2.31 -1.48 -6.41
CA VAL A 140 -2.70 -1.95 -5.06
C VAL A 140 -2.28 -0.98 -3.98
N VAL A 141 -1.05 -0.42 -4.00
CA VAL A 141 -0.61 0.56 -2.99
C VAL A 141 -1.42 1.85 -3.04
N LEU A 142 -1.79 2.34 -4.24
CA LEU A 142 -2.67 3.50 -4.40
C LEU A 142 -4.05 3.25 -3.79
N ARG A 143 -4.68 2.13 -4.12
CA ARG A 143 -5.99 1.76 -3.57
C ARG A 143 -5.94 1.50 -2.07
N HIS A 144 -4.91 0.81 -1.60
CA HIS A 144 -4.71 0.53 -0.19
C HIS A 144 -4.61 1.84 0.62
N ALA A 145 -3.80 2.80 0.18
CA ALA A 145 -3.66 4.08 0.86
C ALA A 145 -4.98 4.87 0.93
N ALA A 146 -5.80 4.79 -0.13
CA ALA A 146 -7.11 5.42 -0.17
C ALA A 146 -8.13 4.75 0.77
N LEU A 147 -8.03 3.43 0.98
CA LEU A 147 -8.98 2.63 1.75
C LEU A 147 -8.58 2.48 3.23
N CYS A 148 -7.28 2.51 3.54
CA CYS A 148 -6.72 2.26 4.88
C CYS A 148 -6.08 3.54 5.44
N ARG A 149 -6.86 4.62 5.62
CA ARG A 149 -6.39 5.88 6.21
C ARG A 149 -6.34 5.81 7.73
N ALA A 150 -5.39 6.50 8.35
CA ALA A 150 -5.26 6.60 9.79
C ALA A 150 -6.52 7.20 10.48
N GLU A 151 -7.23 8.10 9.79
CA GLU A 151 -8.44 8.75 10.28
C GLU A 151 -9.69 7.87 10.25
N TYR A 152 -9.72 6.88 9.32
CA TYR A 152 -10.83 5.94 9.18
C TYR A 152 -10.80 4.80 10.22
N GLY A 153 -9.69 4.65 10.96
CA GLY A 153 -9.53 3.59 11.98
C GLY A 153 -10.47 3.71 13.19
N ARG A 154 -11.31 4.74 13.28
CA ARG A 154 -12.20 4.98 14.44
C ARG A 154 -13.69 5.03 14.13
N GLY A 155 -14.16 4.50 13.00
CA GLY A 155 -15.60 4.42 12.76
C GLY A 155 -16.04 4.19 11.32
N HIS A 156 -15.21 4.48 10.31
CA HIS A 156 -15.59 4.34 8.91
C HIS A 156 -14.73 3.32 8.13
N ALA A 157 -13.58 2.89 8.67
CA ALA A 157 -12.76 1.82 8.09
C ALA A 157 -13.52 0.49 8.11
N GLU A 158 -14.36 0.25 9.12
CA GLU A 158 -15.22 -0.92 9.18
C GLU A 158 -16.19 -0.96 7.99
N SER A 159 -16.81 0.15 7.61
CA SER A 159 -17.79 0.19 6.51
C SER A 159 -17.15 -0.04 5.13
N THR A 160 -15.96 0.51 4.84
CA THR A 160 -15.32 0.36 3.52
C THR A 160 -14.51 -0.93 3.45
N PHE A 161 -13.86 -1.30 4.55
CA PHE A 161 -13.22 -2.61 4.72
C PHE A 161 -14.27 -3.72 4.75
N ASP A 162 -15.40 -3.53 5.45
CA ASP A 162 -16.56 -4.43 5.46
C ASP A 162 -17.18 -4.59 4.08
N SER A 163 -17.28 -3.55 3.26
CA SER A 163 -17.83 -3.69 1.90
C SER A 163 -16.90 -4.49 0.98
N VAL A 164 -15.57 -4.47 1.19
CA VAL A 164 -14.62 -5.38 0.53
C VAL A 164 -14.72 -6.78 1.13
N MET A 165 -14.98 -6.90 2.45
CA MET A 165 -15.11 -8.18 3.17
C MET A 165 -16.44 -8.89 2.86
N HIS A 166 -17.56 -8.17 2.81
CA HIS A 166 -18.90 -8.76 2.55
C HIS A 166 -19.01 -9.30 1.13
N ARG A 167 -18.33 -8.73 0.14
CA ARG A 167 -18.23 -9.28 -1.22
C ARG A 167 -17.62 -10.70 -1.29
N GLY A 168 -16.96 -11.14 -0.20
CA GLY A 168 -16.36 -12.48 -0.10
C GLY A 168 -17.25 -13.56 0.48
N ARG A 169 -18.29 -13.20 1.23
CA ARG A 169 -19.15 -14.16 1.96
C ARG A 169 -20.35 -14.65 1.16
N THR A 170 -20.73 -13.99 0.07
CA THR A 170 -21.84 -14.40 -0.80
C THR A 170 -21.48 -15.48 -1.82
N ASP A 171 -20.19 -15.83 -1.94
CA ASP A 171 -19.71 -16.77 -2.97
C ASP A 171 -19.91 -18.27 -2.64
N GLY A 172 -20.63 -18.62 -1.59
CA GLY A 172 -20.79 -20.00 -1.14
C GLY A 172 -22.24 -20.55 -1.04
N ARG A 173 -23.26 -19.72 -1.23
CA ARG A 173 -24.65 -20.18 -1.14
C ARG A 173 -25.54 -19.43 -2.13
N THR A 174 -25.62 -19.92 -3.35
CA THR A 174 -26.85 -19.78 -4.13
C THR A 174 -27.85 -20.79 -3.56
N ALA A 175 -28.75 -20.30 -2.73
CA ALA A 175 -29.96 -21.05 -2.44
C ALA A 175 -30.72 -21.18 -3.77
N ALA A 176 -30.92 -22.41 -4.21
CA ALA A 176 -31.86 -22.69 -5.27
C ALA A 176 -33.24 -22.17 -4.86
N PRO A 177 -34.07 -21.63 -5.77
CA PRO A 177 -35.41 -21.23 -5.41
C PRO A 177 -36.18 -22.47 -4.93
N ALA A 178 -36.72 -22.38 -3.72
CA ALA A 178 -37.56 -23.43 -3.14
C ALA A 178 -38.77 -23.66 -4.04
N SER A 179 -39.07 -24.91 -4.37
CA SER A 179 -40.25 -25.27 -5.12
C SER A 179 -41.50 -25.07 -4.26
N PRO A 180 -42.68 -24.79 -4.85
CA PRO A 180 -43.90 -24.52 -4.09
C PRO A 180 -44.47 -25.69 -3.25
N ARG A 181 -43.79 -26.84 -3.21
CA ARG A 181 -44.23 -28.02 -2.48
C ARG A 181 -43.63 -28.11 -1.05
N ASP A 182 -42.61 -27.34 -0.71
CA ASP A 182 -41.93 -27.41 0.57
C ASP A 182 -42.54 -26.50 1.66
N ALA A 183 -43.64 -25.80 1.35
CA ALA A 183 -44.30 -24.87 2.27
C ALA A 183 -45.41 -25.54 3.16
N ALA A 184 -45.73 -26.81 2.93
CA ALA A 184 -46.84 -27.45 3.62
C ALA A 184 -46.46 -28.27 4.87
N ASP A 185 -45.18 -28.64 5.06
CA ASP A 185 -44.72 -29.51 6.15
C ASP A 185 -44.03 -28.78 7.34
N ALA A 186 -44.04 -27.46 7.36
CA ALA A 186 -43.37 -26.68 8.42
C ALA A 186 -44.26 -26.32 9.63
N ALA A 187 -45.46 -26.84 9.75
CA ALA A 187 -46.44 -26.44 10.79
C ALA A 187 -46.57 -27.37 12.01
N ALA A 188 -45.68 -28.35 12.22
CA ALA A 188 -45.79 -29.27 13.36
C ALA A 188 -44.41 -29.60 13.95
N ALA A 189 -43.73 -28.64 14.57
CA ALA A 189 -42.61 -28.95 15.45
C ALA A 189 -42.66 -28.02 16.69
N THR A 190 -42.98 -28.61 17.83
CA THR A 190 -42.95 -28.00 19.17
C THR A 190 -41.52 -27.66 19.55
N PRO A 191 -41.22 -26.45 20.12
CA PRO A 191 -39.87 -26.12 20.53
C PRO A 191 -39.46 -26.84 21.81
N ALA A 192 -38.30 -27.49 21.80
CA ALA A 192 -37.65 -28.04 22.99
C ALA A 192 -37.07 -26.89 23.85
N PRO A 193 -36.92 -27.06 25.19
CA PRO A 193 -36.50 -26.02 26.10
C PRO A 193 -35.00 -25.65 25.88
N ALA A 194 -34.74 -24.38 25.91
CA ALA A 194 -33.40 -23.80 25.82
C ALA A 194 -32.52 -24.26 27.00
N HIS A 195 -31.39 -24.88 26.69
CA HIS A 195 -30.33 -25.06 27.67
C HIS A 195 -29.63 -23.75 27.92
N ALA A 196 -29.46 -23.41 29.21
CA ALA A 196 -28.78 -22.22 29.67
C ALA A 196 -27.34 -22.11 29.11
N ASP A 197 -27.05 -20.97 28.54
CA ASP A 197 -25.74 -20.62 28.03
C ASP A 197 -24.69 -20.64 29.14
N ALA A 198 -23.64 -21.44 28.93
CA ALA A 198 -22.41 -21.29 29.67
C ALA A 198 -21.76 -19.94 29.27
N PRO A 199 -21.14 -19.20 30.22
CA PRO A 199 -20.51 -17.91 29.88
C PRO A 199 -19.40 -18.17 28.89
N VAL A 200 -19.52 -17.57 27.69
CA VAL A 200 -18.42 -17.45 26.72
C VAL A 200 -17.39 -16.56 27.38
N HIS A 201 -16.28 -17.13 27.84
CA HIS A 201 -15.09 -16.36 28.19
C HIS A 201 -14.61 -15.70 26.93
N THR A 202 -15.00 -14.44 26.70
CA THR A 202 -14.33 -13.55 25.78
C THR A 202 -12.95 -13.27 26.37
N ASP A 203 -11.90 -13.77 25.72
CA ASP A 203 -10.52 -13.38 26.00
C ASP A 203 -10.39 -11.86 25.78
N ALA A 204 -10.57 -11.10 26.87
CA ALA A 204 -10.61 -9.65 26.90
C ALA A 204 -9.23 -9.00 26.73
N HIS A 205 -8.21 -9.72 26.19
CA HIS A 205 -6.84 -9.23 26.09
C HIS A 205 -6.12 -9.57 24.78
N ALA A 206 -6.84 -9.82 23.68
CA ALA A 206 -6.17 -9.80 22.38
C ALA A 206 -5.75 -8.34 22.09
N PRO A 207 -4.45 -8.05 21.86
CA PRO A 207 -4.02 -6.71 21.51
C PRO A 207 -4.75 -6.25 20.26
N ALA A 208 -5.22 -4.99 20.26
CA ALA A 208 -5.87 -4.40 19.09
C ALA A 208 -5.01 -4.64 17.84
N PRO A 209 -5.62 -5.01 16.69
CA PRO A 209 -4.86 -5.27 15.48
C PRO A 209 -4.01 -4.05 15.12
N ALA A 210 -2.75 -4.29 14.75
CA ALA A 210 -1.82 -3.22 14.39
C ALA A 210 -2.37 -2.40 13.22
N PRO A 211 -2.22 -1.06 13.22
CA PRO A 211 -2.75 -0.21 12.15
C PRO A 211 -2.17 -0.63 10.79
N ALA A 212 -3.03 -0.73 9.78
CA ALA A 212 -2.65 -1.17 8.43
C ALA A 212 -2.39 -0.02 7.45
N HIS A 213 -2.46 1.27 7.88
CA HIS A 213 -2.20 2.42 7.01
C HIS A 213 -0.72 2.58 6.67
N ALA A 214 -0.44 3.16 5.49
CA ALA A 214 0.90 3.56 5.07
C ALA A 214 1.15 5.04 5.37
N ASP A 215 2.40 5.41 5.71
CA ASP A 215 2.84 6.78 5.99
C ASP A 215 3.48 7.44 4.75
N ALA A 216 3.84 6.65 3.75
CA ALA A 216 4.29 7.11 2.43
C ALA A 216 3.96 6.05 1.36
N VAL A 217 3.71 6.49 0.14
CA VAL A 217 3.27 5.62 -0.96
C VAL A 217 4.13 5.86 -2.20
N VAL A 218 4.64 4.79 -2.80
CA VAL A 218 5.37 4.83 -4.08
C VAL A 218 4.70 3.89 -5.07
N ALA A 219 4.25 4.42 -6.20
CA ALA A 219 3.65 3.65 -7.28
C ALA A 219 4.56 3.70 -8.52
N VAL A 220 5.14 2.56 -8.91
CA VAL A 220 6.07 2.43 -10.04
C VAL A 220 5.38 1.72 -11.18
N SER A 221 5.33 2.33 -12.37
CA SER A 221 4.67 1.79 -13.58
C SER A 221 3.23 1.34 -13.31
N ALA A 222 2.49 2.11 -12.51
CA ALA A 222 1.12 1.77 -12.12
C ALA A 222 0.10 2.12 -13.22
N PRO A 223 -0.91 1.27 -13.48
CA PRO A 223 -2.04 1.66 -14.31
C PRO A 223 -2.90 2.72 -13.59
N ALA A 224 -3.38 3.73 -14.32
CA ALA A 224 -4.36 4.68 -13.80
C ALA A 224 -5.80 4.13 -13.89
N ARG A 225 -6.06 3.30 -14.89
CA ARG A 225 -7.40 2.83 -15.27
C ARG A 225 -7.46 1.31 -15.37
N TRP A 226 -8.59 0.75 -14.98
CA TRP A 226 -8.90 -0.66 -15.25
C TRP A 226 -9.24 -0.92 -16.72
N TYR A 227 -9.15 -2.16 -17.13
CA TYR A 227 -9.51 -2.66 -18.48
C TYR A 227 -8.75 -1.98 -19.64
N TYR A 228 -7.61 -1.33 -19.37
CA TYR A 228 -6.79 -0.74 -20.42
C TYR A 228 -6.25 -1.82 -21.36
N ARG A 229 -6.49 -1.64 -22.68
CA ARG A 229 -6.09 -2.58 -23.75
C ARG A 229 -5.38 -1.87 -24.90
N GLY A 230 -4.90 -0.65 -24.70
CA GLY A 230 -4.30 0.16 -25.77
C GLY A 230 -3.02 -0.44 -26.35
N THR A 231 -2.24 -1.18 -25.55
CA THR A 231 -0.98 -1.79 -25.99
C THR A 231 -1.12 -3.28 -26.28
N ALA A 232 -0.23 -3.82 -27.14
CA ALA A 232 -0.22 -5.25 -27.45
C ALA A 232 0.08 -6.14 -26.23
N PRO A 233 1.05 -5.80 -25.33
CA PRO A 233 1.25 -6.55 -24.10
C PRO A 233 0.00 -6.58 -23.21
N MET A 234 -0.73 -5.48 -23.07
CA MET A 234 -1.94 -5.43 -22.26
C MET A 234 -3.07 -6.27 -22.87
N ARG A 235 -3.25 -6.28 -24.20
CA ARG A 235 -4.21 -7.19 -24.85
C ARG A 235 -3.89 -8.65 -24.57
N ARG A 236 -2.60 -9.04 -24.62
CA ARG A 236 -2.17 -10.41 -24.30
C ARG A 236 -2.40 -10.74 -22.83
N LEU A 237 -2.14 -9.79 -21.93
CA LEU A 237 -2.39 -9.95 -20.50
C LEU A 237 -3.88 -10.15 -20.20
N HIS A 238 -4.77 -9.35 -20.80
CA HIS A 238 -6.22 -9.51 -20.67
C HIS A 238 -6.68 -10.88 -21.17
N TRP A 239 -6.16 -11.34 -22.31
CA TRP A 239 -6.44 -12.69 -22.80
C TRP A 239 -6.00 -13.77 -21.78
N ALA A 240 -4.80 -13.65 -21.22
CA ALA A 240 -4.27 -14.59 -20.23
C ALA A 240 -5.09 -14.61 -18.93
N ILE A 241 -5.71 -13.51 -18.56
CA ILE A 241 -6.56 -13.39 -17.37
C ILE A 241 -7.97 -13.91 -17.61
N GLN A 242 -8.59 -13.52 -18.73
CA GLN A 242 -10.01 -13.74 -19.00
C GLN A 242 -10.32 -15.08 -19.68
N HIS A 243 -9.44 -15.57 -20.55
CA HIS A 243 -9.66 -16.80 -21.28
C HIS A 243 -9.30 -18.05 -20.47
N PRO A 244 -10.10 -19.15 -20.47
CA PRO A 244 -9.79 -20.36 -19.71
C PRO A 244 -8.41 -20.94 -20.00
N LEU A 245 -8.02 -21.02 -21.28
CA LEU A 245 -6.68 -21.48 -21.69
C LEU A 245 -5.59 -20.52 -21.22
N GLY A 246 -5.84 -19.20 -21.28
CA GLY A 246 -4.91 -18.20 -20.74
C GLY A 246 -4.69 -18.36 -19.25
N ARG A 247 -5.72 -18.65 -18.47
CA ARG A 247 -5.61 -18.96 -17.03
C ARG A 247 -4.83 -20.25 -16.76
N LEU A 248 -4.93 -21.24 -17.64
CA LEU A 248 -4.12 -22.45 -17.55
C LEU A 248 -2.64 -22.14 -17.77
N VAL A 249 -2.31 -21.34 -18.79
CA VAL A 249 -0.95 -20.84 -19.03
C VAL A 249 -0.44 -20.02 -17.86
N SER A 250 -1.25 -19.12 -17.30
CA SER A 250 -0.90 -18.34 -16.11
C SER A 250 -0.61 -19.24 -14.92
N ARG A 251 -1.39 -20.29 -14.70
CA ARG A 251 -1.22 -21.22 -13.59
C ARG A 251 0.06 -22.05 -13.69
N TYR A 252 0.33 -22.65 -14.83
CA TYR A 252 1.43 -23.61 -14.98
C TYR A 252 2.71 -22.98 -15.51
N GLY A 253 2.61 -21.99 -16.42
CA GLY A 253 3.76 -21.28 -16.97
C GLY A 253 4.24 -20.13 -16.08
N LEU A 254 3.32 -19.29 -15.59
CA LEU A 254 3.64 -18.10 -14.82
C LEU A 254 3.49 -18.31 -13.29
N ARG A 255 3.04 -19.50 -12.87
CA ARG A 255 2.79 -19.85 -11.46
C ARG A 255 1.84 -18.85 -10.75
N THR A 256 0.85 -18.34 -11.50
CA THR A 256 -0.14 -17.38 -11.01
C THR A 256 -1.54 -17.97 -11.17
N ARG A 257 -2.26 -18.11 -10.06
CA ARG A 257 -3.64 -18.60 -10.04
C ARG A 257 -4.59 -17.42 -10.07
N VAL A 258 -5.20 -17.17 -11.21
CA VAL A 258 -6.13 -16.06 -11.39
C VAL A 258 -7.56 -16.51 -11.05
N HIS A 259 -8.33 -15.61 -10.42
CA HIS A 259 -9.74 -15.83 -10.14
C HIS A 259 -10.54 -15.93 -11.45
N HIS A 260 -11.56 -16.78 -11.47
CA HIS A 260 -12.28 -17.09 -12.71
C HIS A 260 -13.46 -16.15 -13.00
N ARG A 261 -13.91 -15.41 -11.97
CA ARG A 261 -15.01 -14.45 -12.09
C ARG A 261 -14.45 -13.05 -12.35
N ASP A 262 -15.20 -12.28 -13.11
CA ASP A 262 -14.96 -10.85 -13.28
C ASP A 262 -15.26 -10.10 -11.98
N TRP A 263 -14.83 -8.84 -11.93
CA TRP A 263 -15.16 -7.96 -10.80
C TRP A 263 -16.63 -7.59 -10.80
N ASP A 264 -17.30 -7.81 -9.68
CA ASP A 264 -18.68 -7.38 -9.43
C ASP A 264 -18.84 -7.00 -7.95
N PRO A 265 -19.03 -5.71 -7.67
CA PRO A 265 -18.86 -4.55 -8.56
C PRO A 265 -17.40 -4.33 -8.96
N VAL A 266 -17.17 -3.56 -10.03
CA VAL A 266 -15.82 -3.13 -10.43
C VAL A 266 -15.19 -2.30 -9.31
N PRO A 267 -13.98 -2.63 -8.85
CA PRO A 267 -13.33 -1.88 -7.78
C PRO A 267 -12.95 -0.46 -8.21
N LEU A 268 -12.81 0.43 -7.24
CA LEU A 268 -12.36 1.81 -7.46
C LEU A 268 -11.07 1.82 -8.29
N PRO A 269 -11.03 2.47 -9.48
CA PRO A 269 -9.81 2.52 -10.27
C PRO A 269 -8.73 3.36 -9.58
N PRO A 270 -7.42 3.10 -9.86
CA PRO A 270 -6.34 3.80 -9.19
C PRO A 270 -6.43 5.32 -9.27
N VAL A 271 -6.76 5.88 -10.44
CA VAL A 271 -6.90 7.34 -10.63
C VAL A 271 -7.99 7.93 -9.72
N ALA A 272 -9.08 7.22 -9.47
CA ALA A 272 -10.16 7.67 -8.57
C ALA A 272 -9.82 7.42 -7.08
N ALA A 273 -8.83 6.59 -6.79
CA ALA A 273 -8.32 6.38 -5.44
C ALA A 273 -7.37 7.50 -5.00
N VAL A 274 -6.55 8.01 -5.93
CA VAL A 274 -5.47 8.97 -5.67
C VAL A 274 -5.91 10.23 -4.90
N PRO A 275 -7.05 10.91 -5.19
CA PRO A 275 -7.48 12.09 -4.42
C PRO A 275 -7.71 11.82 -2.93
N ARG A 276 -7.89 10.55 -2.56
CA ARG A 276 -8.14 10.13 -1.17
C ARG A 276 -6.86 9.82 -0.40
N ILE A 277 -5.68 9.92 -1.03
CA ILE A 277 -4.40 9.59 -0.39
C ILE A 277 -3.89 10.74 0.47
N ALA A 278 -4.05 11.98 0.01
CA ALA A 278 -3.60 13.15 0.76
C ALA A 278 -4.11 13.15 2.21
N PRO A 279 -3.32 13.61 3.17
CA PRO A 279 -2.00 14.26 3.06
C PRO A 279 -0.80 13.28 3.04
N VAL A 280 -1.02 11.97 2.83
CA VAL A 280 0.07 10.99 2.78
C VAL A 280 0.94 11.25 1.55
N PRO A 281 2.28 11.39 1.71
CA PRO A 281 3.18 11.63 0.58
C PRO A 281 3.08 10.52 -0.47
N LEU A 282 2.90 10.91 -1.72
CA LEU A 282 2.79 10.03 -2.88
C LEU A 282 3.92 10.29 -3.88
N LEU A 283 4.62 9.26 -4.29
CA LEU A 283 5.54 9.29 -5.42
C LEU A 283 5.02 8.40 -6.55
N VAL A 284 4.82 8.98 -7.71
CA VAL A 284 4.52 8.26 -8.96
C VAL A 284 5.79 8.20 -9.80
N VAL A 285 6.27 6.99 -10.13
CA VAL A 285 7.46 6.77 -10.96
C VAL A 285 7.06 6.02 -12.22
N HIS A 286 7.48 6.52 -13.38
CA HIS A 286 7.14 5.90 -14.65
C HIS A 286 8.19 6.12 -15.73
N GLY A 287 8.28 5.20 -16.68
CA GLY A 287 9.22 5.26 -17.80
C GLY A 287 8.54 5.63 -19.11
N ASP A 288 9.24 6.38 -19.95
CA ASP A 288 8.79 6.70 -21.31
C ASP A 288 8.87 5.52 -22.27
N GLN A 289 9.60 4.46 -21.89
CA GLN A 289 9.73 3.21 -22.66
C GLN A 289 8.91 2.06 -22.07
N ASP A 290 7.89 2.36 -21.27
CA ASP A 290 7.01 1.34 -20.71
C ASP A 290 6.11 0.74 -21.81
N PRO A 291 6.26 -0.56 -22.15
CA PRO A 291 5.50 -1.17 -23.24
C PRO A 291 4.04 -1.51 -22.84
N TYR A 292 3.71 -1.46 -21.56
CA TYR A 292 2.38 -1.78 -21.02
C TYR A 292 1.51 -0.54 -20.89
N PHE A 293 2.03 0.51 -20.24
CA PHE A 293 1.29 1.72 -19.92
C PHE A 293 1.99 2.95 -20.50
N PRO A 294 1.38 3.65 -21.46
CA PRO A 294 1.90 4.93 -21.95
C PRO A 294 1.91 6.00 -20.87
N VAL A 295 2.62 7.10 -21.13
CA VAL A 295 2.82 8.21 -20.17
C VAL A 295 1.54 8.93 -19.73
N ASP A 296 0.42 8.76 -20.43
CA ASP A 296 -0.89 9.29 -20.01
C ASP A 296 -1.38 8.67 -18.69
N HIS A 297 -0.93 7.45 -18.35
CA HIS A 297 -1.24 6.82 -17.07
C HIS A 297 -0.62 7.57 -15.88
N PRO A 298 0.71 7.77 -15.78
CA PRO A 298 1.29 8.50 -14.67
C PRO A 298 0.86 9.97 -14.64
N LEU A 299 0.67 10.62 -15.81
CA LEU A 299 0.14 11.98 -15.87
C LEU A 299 -1.27 12.07 -15.27
N SER A 300 -2.17 11.15 -15.62
CA SER A 300 -3.53 11.09 -15.03
C SER A 300 -3.50 10.84 -13.53
N LEU A 301 -2.56 10.04 -13.02
CA LEU A 301 -2.40 9.81 -11.58
C LEU A 301 -1.92 11.07 -10.86
N ALA A 302 -0.92 11.75 -11.41
CA ALA A 302 -0.38 12.99 -10.83
C ALA A 302 -1.39 14.15 -10.88
N GLU A 303 -2.13 14.28 -11.98
CA GLU A 303 -3.21 15.28 -12.11
C GLU A 303 -4.34 15.08 -11.10
N ALA A 304 -4.66 13.83 -10.79
CA ALA A 304 -5.70 13.50 -9.80
C ALA A 304 -5.21 13.64 -8.35
N ALA A 305 -3.91 13.76 -8.11
CA ALA A 305 -3.34 13.87 -6.78
C ALA A 305 -3.39 15.30 -6.23
N ASP A 306 -3.28 15.40 -4.90
CA ASP A 306 -2.98 16.66 -4.26
C ASP A 306 -1.54 17.08 -4.65
N PRO A 307 -1.35 18.25 -5.29
CA PRO A 307 -0.04 18.69 -5.77
C PRO A 307 0.98 18.92 -4.64
N GLU A 308 0.53 19.23 -3.43
CA GLU A 308 1.40 19.42 -2.26
C GLU A 308 1.90 18.09 -1.68
N ALA A 309 1.18 16.98 -1.95
CA ALA A 309 1.50 15.66 -1.45
C ALA A 309 2.07 14.71 -2.51
N CYS A 310 2.11 15.09 -3.80
CA CYS A 310 2.46 14.21 -4.90
C CYS A 310 3.70 14.67 -5.64
N GLU A 311 4.63 13.74 -5.87
CA GLU A 311 5.75 13.90 -6.79
C GLU A 311 5.60 12.96 -7.98
N LEU A 312 5.89 13.43 -9.19
CA LEU A 312 5.94 12.63 -10.42
C LEU A 312 7.37 12.58 -10.97
N TRP A 313 7.90 11.35 -11.10
CA TRP A 313 9.19 11.11 -11.77
C TRP A 313 8.98 10.38 -13.10
N LEU A 314 9.04 11.12 -14.21
CA LEU A 314 9.13 10.54 -15.54
C LEU A 314 10.60 10.25 -15.86
N ARG A 315 10.91 8.98 -16.16
CA ARG A 315 12.29 8.50 -16.33
C ARG A 315 12.56 8.14 -17.79
N PRO A 316 13.43 8.91 -18.49
CA PRO A 316 13.85 8.59 -19.84
C PRO A 316 14.52 7.22 -19.91
N GLY A 317 14.15 6.40 -20.90
CA GLY A 317 14.71 5.08 -21.13
C GLY A 317 14.27 4.01 -20.14
N PHE A 318 13.47 4.34 -19.12
CA PHE A 318 12.96 3.36 -18.17
C PHE A 318 11.82 2.56 -18.82
N GLY A 319 11.92 1.24 -18.72
CA GLY A 319 10.89 0.31 -19.16
C GLY A 319 9.83 0.07 -18.10
N HIS A 320 9.46 -1.21 -17.89
CA HIS A 320 8.33 -1.56 -17.03
C HIS A 320 8.75 -2.16 -15.69
N ALA A 321 8.32 -1.52 -14.62
CA ALA A 321 8.25 -2.01 -13.24
C ALA A 321 9.60 -2.53 -12.70
N GLU A 322 9.56 -3.51 -11.77
CA GLU A 322 10.73 -4.06 -11.08
C GLU A 322 11.75 -4.74 -11.99
N ASN A 323 11.33 -5.20 -13.16
CA ASN A 323 12.23 -5.85 -14.10
C ASN A 323 13.19 -4.85 -14.78
N ALA A 324 12.72 -3.65 -15.05
CA ALA A 324 13.48 -2.59 -15.71
C ALA A 324 14.19 -1.64 -14.73
N ALA A 325 13.79 -1.63 -13.45
CA ALA A 325 14.38 -0.75 -12.44
C ALA A 325 15.86 -1.09 -12.20
N ASP A 326 16.74 -0.16 -12.50
CA ASP A 326 18.16 -0.24 -12.22
C ASP A 326 18.49 0.09 -10.75
N ALA A 327 19.74 -0.13 -10.35
CA ALA A 327 20.19 0.10 -8.99
C ALA A 327 20.05 1.59 -8.58
N ALA A 328 20.33 2.52 -9.50
CA ALA A 328 20.28 3.94 -9.21
C ALA A 328 18.83 4.42 -8.97
N LEU A 329 17.86 3.92 -9.75
CA LEU A 329 16.45 4.22 -9.54
C LEU A 329 15.95 3.63 -8.23
N LEU A 330 16.31 2.38 -7.92
CA LEU A 330 15.92 1.73 -6.65
C LEU A 330 16.51 2.48 -5.46
N ASP A 331 17.76 2.89 -5.51
CA ASP A 331 18.41 3.69 -4.46
C ASP A 331 17.70 5.03 -4.24
N ARG A 332 17.36 5.74 -5.31
CA ARG A 332 16.60 7.01 -5.22
C ARG A 332 15.20 6.82 -4.62
N ILE A 333 14.49 5.76 -5.00
CA ILE A 333 13.18 5.43 -4.42
C ILE A 333 13.34 5.11 -2.92
N GLY A 334 14.34 4.31 -2.56
CA GLY A 334 14.66 3.99 -1.16
C GLY A 334 14.98 5.24 -0.33
N THR A 335 15.81 6.14 -0.86
CA THR A 335 16.14 7.43 -0.25
C THR A 335 14.88 8.29 -0.04
N TRP A 336 14.03 8.41 -1.06
CA TRP A 336 12.78 9.16 -0.97
C TRP A 336 11.88 8.60 0.13
N ALA A 337 11.65 7.29 0.13
CA ALA A 337 10.83 6.62 1.13
C ALA A 337 11.40 6.82 2.56
N ALA A 338 12.70 6.56 2.76
CA ALA A 338 13.34 6.72 4.07
C ALA A 338 13.27 8.17 4.58
N THR A 339 13.38 9.16 3.70
CA THR A 339 13.24 10.58 4.09
C THR A 339 11.84 10.86 4.62
N ARG A 340 10.79 10.32 3.97
CA ARG A 340 9.40 10.49 4.42
C ARG A 340 9.11 9.72 5.71
N LEU A 341 9.72 8.55 5.92
CA LEU A 341 9.57 7.77 7.14
C LEU A 341 10.20 8.44 8.37
N ARG A 342 11.26 9.21 8.19
CA ARG A 342 11.95 9.94 9.26
C ARG A 342 11.34 11.31 9.57
N ALA A 343 10.57 11.88 8.64
CA ALA A 343 9.88 13.14 8.87
C ALA A 343 8.87 12.98 10.02
N PRO A 344 8.78 13.94 10.96
CA PRO A 344 7.70 13.91 11.94
C PRO A 344 6.38 13.94 11.17
N ALA A 345 5.46 13.03 11.52
CA ALA A 345 4.13 12.97 10.89
C ALA A 345 3.53 14.38 10.91
N ALA A 346 3.16 14.91 9.75
CA ALA A 346 2.47 16.18 9.65
C ALA A 346 1.21 16.06 10.52
N ARG A 347 1.17 16.83 11.61
CA ARG A 347 -0.01 16.86 12.47
C ARG A 347 -1.15 17.41 11.60
N PRO A 348 -2.31 16.74 11.55
CA PRO A 348 -3.46 17.33 10.89
C PRO A 348 -3.71 18.68 11.54
N HIS A 349 -3.73 19.74 10.73
CA HIS A 349 -4.17 21.04 11.19
C HIS A 349 -5.64 20.88 11.58
N HIS A 350 -5.91 20.57 12.86
CA HIS A 350 -7.17 20.90 13.47
C HIS A 350 -7.26 22.42 13.49
N GLY A 351 -7.80 22.98 12.42
CA GLY A 351 -8.33 24.33 12.44
C GLY A 351 -9.42 24.36 13.49
N THR A 352 -9.05 24.64 14.73
CA THR A 352 -9.97 25.09 15.74
C THR A 352 -10.52 26.42 15.22
N ARG A 353 -11.64 26.36 14.50
CA ARG A 353 -12.48 27.53 14.38
C ARG A 353 -12.85 27.87 15.82
N ASP A 354 -12.25 28.95 16.32
CA ASP A 354 -12.66 29.57 17.56
C ASP A 354 -14.14 30.03 17.39
N PRO A 355 -15.11 29.43 18.11
CA PRO A 355 -16.50 29.83 17.99
C PRO A 355 -16.77 31.24 18.56
N HIS A 356 -15.73 31.89 19.13
CA HIS A 356 -15.81 33.21 19.73
C HIS A 356 -15.01 34.31 19.00
N ALA A 357 -14.53 34.07 17.76
CA ALA A 357 -13.96 35.16 16.99
C ALA A 357 -15.03 36.23 16.66
N PRO A 358 -14.80 37.51 17.04
CA PRO A 358 -15.79 38.57 16.82
C PRO A 358 -16.00 38.76 15.32
N ARG A 359 -17.26 38.69 14.89
CA ARG A 359 -17.66 39.06 13.52
C ARG A 359 -17.23 40.48 13.25
N ALA A 360 -16.34 40.72 12.30
CA ALA A 360 -16.01 42.02 11.77
C ALA A 360 -17.30 42.69 11.27
N ALA A 361 -17.60 43.86 11.84
CA ALA A 361 -18.77 44.67 11.51
C ALA A 361 -18.72 45.06 10.03
N GLY A 362 -19.84 44.91 9.35
CA GLY A 362 -20.01 45.18 7.94
C GLY A 362 -19.67 46.62 7.57
N SER A 363 -18.77 46.78 6.60
CA SER A 363 -18.58 48.03 5.90
C SER A 363 -19.72 48.24 4.90
N THR A 364 -20.47 49.28 5.08
CA THR A 364 -21.49 49.78 4.15
C THR A 364 -20.90 50.13 2.80
N PRO A 365 -21.52 49.85 1.65
CA PRO A 365 -21.01 50.27 0.36
C PRO A 365 -21.24 51.78 0.16
N GLY A 366 -20.12 52.52 0.02
CA GLY A 366 -20.12 53.92 -0.36
C GLY A 366 -20.59 54.13 -1.80
N HIS A 367 -21.42 55.11 -1.93
CA HIS A 367 -22.03 55.66 -3.13
C HIS A 367 -20.96 56.05 -4.18
N ALA A 368 -21.13 55.60 -5.42
CA ALA A 368 -20.31 55.98 -6.58
C ALA A 368 -20.72 57.36 -7.12
N PRO A 369 -19.80 58.28 -7.43
CA PRO A 369 -20.15 59.50 -8.15
C PRO A 369 -20.30 59.22 -9.67
N GLY A 370 -21.28 59.86 -10.28
CA GLY A 370 -21.69 59.74 -11.66
C GLY A 370 -20.70 60.40 -12.65
N PRO A 371 -20.85 60.15 -13.96
CA PRO A 371 -19.91 60.57 -15.00
C PRO A 371 -20.03 62.07 -15.32
N ALA A 372 -18.88 62.71 -15.54
CA ALA A 372 -18.76 64.07 -16.07
C ALA A 372 -18.93 64.09 -17.61
N PRO A 373 -19.42 65.19 -18.19
CA PRO A 373 -19.81 65.23 -19.58
C PRO A 373 -18.68 65.47 -20.56
N ASP A 374 -18.94 65.00 -21.78
CA ASP A 374 -18.24 65.18 -23.05
C ASP A 374 -17.76 66.61 -23.31
N ALA A 375 -16.56 66.78 -23.81
CA ALA A 375 -16.08 67.94 -24.52
C ALA A 375 -15.45 67.50 -25.82
N THR A 376 -16.14 67.81 -26.91
CA THR A 376 -15.81 67.76 -28.30
C THR A 376 -14.72 68.76 -28.68
N GLU A 377 -14.16 68.55 -29.90
CA GLU A 377 -13.34 69.42 -30.75
C GLU A 377 -11.81 69.29 -30.54
N GLY A 378 -11.01 69.16 -31.55
CA GLY A 378 -11.15 69.36 -33.00
C GLY A 378 -9.80 69.13 -33.66
N THR A 379 -9.90 68.68 -34.85
CA THR A 379 -9.09 68.97 -36.07
C THR A 379 -7.56 69.04 -36.05
N ASP A 380 -7.05 68.47 -37.11
CA ASP A 380 -5.89 68.78 -37.98
C ASP A 380 -4.52 68.12 -37.66
N GLY A 381 -4.09 67.42 -38.73
CA GLY A 381 -2.68 67.10 -39.02
C GLY A 381 -2.47 65.72 -39.56
#